data_07bdabea6f473f99dca41630ab569e1c
#
_entry.id   07bdabea6f473f99dca41630ab569e1c
#
_cell.length_a   1.000
_cell.length_b   1.000
_cell.length_c   1.000
_cell.angle_alpha   90.00
_cell.angle_beta   90.00
_cell.angle_gamma   90.00
#
_symmetry.space_group_name_H-M   'P 1'
#
loop_
_entity.id
_entity.type
_entity.pdbx_description
1 polymer ?
#
loop_
_entity_poly.entity_id
_entity_poly.type
_entity_poly.pdbx_seq_one_letter_code
_entity_poly.pdbx_strand_id
1 'polypeptide(L)'
;VVNDSLVRNLGISDEQLQTAIDRETEELHRRESAYRGGRAPVDIPGNTVILVDDGIATGASMLAAVRAVRAANPAQVVVAVPVGPASACGQLAEEADDVVCATMPPGFEAVGQVFEDFHQVTDDEVRELLATPTV
;
A
#
# COMPACT_ATOMS: atom_id res chain seq x y z
N VAL A 1 10.45 -0.59 -1.41
CA VAL A 1 10.97 -0.47 -2.79
C VAL A 1 11.78 0.81 -2.89
N VAL A 2 13.01 0.71 -3.36
CA VAL A 2 13.90 1.87 -3.56
C VAL A 2 13.84 2.26 -5.03
N ASN A 3 13.69 3.56 -5.31
CA ASN A 3 13.79 4.10 -6.65
C ASN A 3 15.24 4.57 -6.88
N ASP A 4 16.07 3.70 -7.46
CA ASP A 4 17.50 3.95 -7.68
C ASP A 4 17.78 5.18 -8.54
N SER A 5 16.92 5.51 -9.50
CA SER A 5 17.07 6.71 -10.32
C SER A 5 16.83 7.97 -9.51
N LEU A 6 15.84 7.97 -8.64
CA LEU A 6 15.55 9.10 -7.76
C LEU A 6 16.67 9.31 -6.74
N VAL A 7 17.14 8.22 -6.12
CA VAL A 7 18.26 8.23 -5.15
C VAL A 7 19.52 8.88 -5.79
N ARG A 8 19.86 8.44 -7.01
CA ARG A 8 21.00 9.01 -7.74
C ARG A 8 20.80 10.49 -8.10
N ASN A 9 19.61 10.85 -8.59
CA ASN A 9 19.32 12.22 -9.03
C ASN A 9 19.33 13.23 -7.86
N LEU A 10 18.94 12.79 -6.66
CA LEU A 10 18.92 13.60 -5.46
C LEU A 10 20.24 13.58 -4.69
N GLY A 11 21.22 12.77 -5.12
CA GLY A 11 22.53 12.66 -4.45
C GLY A 11 22.43 12.08 -3.03
N ILE A 12 21.44 11.21 -2.77
CA ILE A 12 21.25 10.57 -1.48
C ILE A 12 22.40 9.57 -1.25
N SER A 13 23.10 9.71 -0.13
CA SER A 13 24.18 8.76 0.22
C SER A 13 23.59 7.43 0.73
N ASP A 14 24.39 6.36 0.62
CA ASP A 14 24.01 5.02 1.13
C ASP A 14 23.69 5.08 2.64
N GLU A 15 24.40 5.88 3.42
CA GLU A 15 24.15 6.07 4.86
C GLU A 15 22.80 6.75 5.12
N GLN A 16 22.46 7.78 4.35
CA GLN A 16 21.15 8.46 4.44
C GLN A 16 20.02 7.53 4.04
N LEU A 17 20.21 6.73 2.99
CA LEU A 17 19.25 5.74 2.54
C LEU A 17 19.07 4.67 3.60
N GLN A 18 20.14 4.12 4.19
CA GLN A 18 20.05 3.11 5.23
C GLN A 18 19.31 3.64 6.47
N THR A 19 19.64 4.86 6.91
CA THR A 19 18.95 5.52 8.04
C THR A 19 17.44 5.65 7.80
N ALA A 20 17.06 6.01 6.57
CA ALA A 20 15.64 6.10 6.20
C ALA A 20 14.95 4.71 6.21
N ILE A 21 15.63 3.67 5.68
CA ILE A 21 15.13 2.29 5.69
C ILE A 21 14.92 1.80 7.12
N ASP A 22 15.90 2.03 8.01
CA ASP A 22 15.82 1.57 9.39
C ASP A 22 14.64 2.23 10.12
N ARG A 23 14.47 3.54 9.97
CA ARG A 23 13.34 4.28 10.55
C ARG A 23 11.98 3.79 10.04
N GLU A 24 11.84 3.61 8.73
CA GLU A 24 10.58 3.14 8.14
C GLU A 24 10.30 1.68 8.54
N THR A 25 11.33 0.86 8.71
CA THR A 25 11.20 -0.52 9.19
C THR A 25 10.72 -0.56 10.64
N GLU A 26 11.26 0.31 11.51
CA GLU A 26 10.81 0.44 12.90
C GLU A 26 9.35 0.88 12.96
N GLU A 27 8.96 1.87 12.18
CA GLU A 27 7.56 2.34 12.09
C GLU A 27 6.62 1.25 11.56
N LEU A 28 7.05 0.47 10.57
CA LEU A 28 6.29 -0.68 10.07
C LEU A 28 6.02 -1.70 11.19
N HIS A 29 7.05 -2.08 11.96
CA HIS A 29 6.88 -3.00 13.08
C HIS A 29 6.00 -2.43 14.18
N ARG A 30 6.10 -1.13 14.46
CA ARG A 30 5.22 -0.44 15.40
C ARG A 30 3.77 -0.55 14.97
N ARG A 31 3.46 -0.21 13.72
CA ARG A 31 2.10 -0.30 13.17
C ARG A 31 1.58 -1.73 13.14
N GLU A 32 2.40 -2.67 12.70
CA GLU A 32 2.02 -4.07 12.69
C GLU A 32 1.61 -4.55 14.09
N SER A 33 2.40 -4.24 15.11
CA SER A 33 2.10 -4.59 16.49
C SER A 33 0.83 -3.89 17.00
N ALA A 34 0.68 -2.59 16.70
CA ALA A 34 -0.44 -1.77 17.13
C ALA A 34 -1.78 -2.21 16.52
N TYR A 35 -1.79 -2.57 15.23
CA TYR A 35 -3.03 -2.86 14.50
C TYR A 35 -3.39 -4.34 14.53
N ARG A 36 -2.42 -5.23 14.68
CA ARG A 36 -2.69 -6.66 14.74
C ARG A 36 -3.39 -7.10 16.04
N GLY A 37 -3.15 -6.40 17.14
CA GLY A 37 -3.84 -6.66 18.41
C GLY A 37 -3.71 -8.10 18.92
N GLY A 38 -2.54 -8.76 18.69
CA GLY A 38 -2.29 -10.14 19.07
C GLY A 38 -2.88 -11.19 18.11
N ARG A 39 -3.54 -10.79 17.03
CA ARG A 39 -4.04 -11.71 15.98
C ARG A 39 -2.88 -12.31 15.19
N ALA A 40 -3.04 -13.56 14.76
CA ALA A 40 -2.10 -14.19 13.85
C ALA A 40 -1.98 -13.40 12.52
N PRO A 41 -0.82 -13.47 11.83
CA PRO A 41 -0.70 -13.00 10.46
C PRO A 41 -1.78 -13.60 9.56
N VAL A 42 -2.18 -12.82 8.54
CA VAL A 42 -3.08 -13.33 7.51
C VAL A 42 -2.38 -14.45 6.75
N ASP A 43 -3.09 -15.54 6.49
CA ASP A 43 -2.57 -16.67 5.73
C ASP A 43 -2.56 -16.32 4.23
N ILE A 44 -1.38 -16.15 3.66
CA ILE A 44 -1.19 -15.74 2.27
C ILE A 44 -1.00 -16.92 1.33
N PRO A 45 -0.20 -17.96 1.65
CA PRO A 45 0.10 -19.05 0.73
C PRO A 45 -1.16 -19.73 0.18
N GLY A 46 -1.28 -19.81 -1.14
CA GLY A 46 -2.38 -20.47 -1.82
C GLY A 46 -3.75 -19.77 -1.75
N ASN A 47 -3.84 -18.61 -1.11
CA ASN A 47 -5.07 -17.82 -1.00
C ASN A 47 -5.10 -16.67 -2.02
N THR A 48 -6.29 -16.21 -2.37
CA THR A 48 -6.46 -14.93 -3.08
C THR A 48 -6.30 -13.78 -2.09
N VAL A 49 -5.35 -12.91 -2.34
CA VAL A 49 -5.07 -11.72 -1.53
C VAL A 49 -5.61 -10.49 -2.23
N ILE A 50 -6.44 -9.72 -1.55
CA ILE A 50 -6.95 -8.45 -2.04
C ILE A 50 -6.24 -7.33 -1.27
N LEU A 51 -5.47 -6.50 -1.99
CA LEU A 51 -4.82 -5.31 -1.47
C LEU A 51 -5.74 -4.11 -1.69
N VAL A 52 -6.07 -3.43 -0.61
CA VAL A 52 -7.01 -2.28 -0.61
C VAL A 52 -6.29 -1.05 -0.07
N ASP A 53 -6.55 0.10 -0.69
CA ASP A 53 -6.07 1.41 -0.24
C ASP A 53 -7.14 2.47 -0.53
N ASP A 54 -7.03 3.66 0.04
CA ASP A 54 -7.91 4.81 -0.22
C ASP A 54 -7.73 5.38 -1.64
N GLY A 55 -6.60 5.14 -2.26
CA GLY A 55 -6.32 5.50 -3.65
C GLY A 55 -4.85 5.35 -4.00
N ILE A 56 -4.57 5.47 -5.28
CA ILE A 56 -3.22 5.37 -5.81
C ILE A 56 -2.80 6.74 -6.34
N ALA A 57 -1.67 7.28 -5.83
CA ALA A 57 -1.03 8.44 -6.42
C ALA A 57 0.01 7.99 -7.46
N THR A 58 1.20 7.61 -7.03
CA THR A 58 2.28 7.11 -7.90
C THR A 58 2.27 5.58 -8.08
N GLY A 59 1.53 4.86 -7.25
CA GLY A 59 1.50 3.40 -7.24
C GLY A 59 2.67 2.74 -6.50
N ALA A 60 3.68 3.49 -6.05
CA ALA A 60 4.90 2.91 -5.47
C ALA A 60 4.65 2.07 -4.22
N SER A 61 3.79 2.52 -3.29
CA SER A 61 3.43 1.79 -2.07
C SER A 61 2.67 0.51 -2.40
N MET A 62 1.69 0.60 -3.29
CA MET A 62 0.90 -0.55 -3.73
C MET A 62 1.75 -1.58 -4.48
N LEU A 63 2.66 -1.12 -5.33
CA LEU A 63 3.61 -1.99 -6.03
C LEU A 63 4.51 -2.74 -5.05
N ALA A 64 4.99 -2.06 -4.01
CA ALA A 64 5.76 -2.69 -2.93
C ALA A 64 4.95 -3.77 -2.22
N ALA A 65 3.67 -3.51 -1.93
CA ALA A 65 2.75 -4.46 -1.30
C ALA A 65 2.49 -5.67 -2.19
N VAL A 66 2.23 -5.46 -3.49
CA VAL A 66 2.06 -6.55 -4.49
C VAL A 66 3.28 -7.47 -4.51
N ARG A 67 4.48 -6.91 -4.59
CA ARG A 67 5.73 -7.68 -4.61
C ARG A 67 5.97 -8.46 -3.31
N ALA A 68 5.70 -7.83 -2.16
CA ALA A 68 5.81 -8.49 -0.85
C ALA A 68 4.84 -9.67 -0.72
N VAL A 69 3.59 -9.50 -1.15
CA VAL A 69 2.58 -10.56 -1.13
C VAL A 69 2.93 -11.67 -2.12
N ARG A 70 3.40 -11.35 -3.33
CA ARG A 70 3.87 -12.34 -4.31
C ARG A 70 4.98 -13.23 -3.77
N ALA A 71 5.91 -12.67 -2.99
CA ALA A 71 6.98 -13.44 -2.36
C ALA A 71 6.49 -14.50 -1.36
N ALA A 72 5.26 -14.36 -0.86
CA ALA A 72 4.61 -15.32 0.04
C ALA A 72 3.76 -16.40 -0.67
N ASN A 73 3.88 -16.53 -2.00
CA ASN A 73 3.21 -17.54 -2.83
C ASN A 73 1.67 -17.57 -2.71
N PRO A 74 0.94 -16.45 -2.93
CA PRO A 74 -0.51 -16.44 -3.00
C PRO A 74 -0.99 -17.20 -4.24
N ALA A 75 -2.27 -17.60 -4.27
CA ALA A 75 -2.92 -18.10 -5.48
C ALA A 75 -3.18 -16.95 -6.47
N GLN A 76 -3.60 -15.80 -5.96
CA GLN A 76 -3.85 -14.59 -6.73
C GLN A 76 -3.58 -13.34 -5.89
N VAL A 77 -3.18 -12.25 -6.56
CA VAL A 77 -3.08 -10.90 -5.97
C VAL A 77 -3.97 -9.96 -6.76
N VAL A 78 -4.95 -9.39 -6.07
CA VAL A 78 -5.88 -8.41 -6.62
C VAL A 78 -5.64 -7.07 -5.94
N VAL A 79 -5.58 -5.99 -6.72
CA VAL A 79 -5.54 -4.62 -6.19
C VAL A 79 -6.93 -4.01 -6.34
N ALA A 80 -7.48 -3.42 -5.29
CA ALA A 80 -8.78 -2.78 -5.31
C ALA A 80 -8.72 -1.39 -4.66
N VAL A 81 -8.91 -0.34 -5.46
CA VAL A 81 -8.86 1.05 -5.00
C VAL A 81 -10.00 1.87 -5.59
N PRO A 82 -10.53 2.86 -4.86
CA PRO A 82 -11.58 3.74 -5.38
C PRO A 82 -11.08 4.69 -6.46
N VAL A 83 -9.81 5.13 -6.42
CA VAL A 83 -9.28 6.13 -7.34
C VAL A 83 -7.80 5.97 -7.61
N GLY A 84 -7.37 6.30 -8.82
CA GLY A 84 -5.96 6.40 -9.21
C GLY A 84 -5.80 6.86 -10.65
N PRO A 85 -4.61 7.33 -11.07
CA PRO A 85 -4.34 7.66 -12.45
C PRO A 85 -4.21 6.39 -13.30
N ALA A 86 -4.69 6.43 -14.53
CA ALA A 86 -4.66 5.27 -15.44
C ALA A 86 -3.25 4.69 -15.63
N SER A 87 -2.21 5.54 -15.60
CA SER A 87 -0.81 5.11 -15.70
C SER A 87 -0.35 4.24 -14.54
N ALA A 88 -0.71 4.60 -13.30
CA ALA A 88 -0.35 3.80 -12.13
C ALA A 88 -1.15 2.49 -12.05
N CYS A 89 -2.45 2.54 -12.38
CA CYS A 89 -3.28 1.32 -12.47
C CYS A 89 -2.74 0.36 -13.55
N GLY A 90 -2.29 0.89 -14.71
CA GLY A 90 -1.66 0.10 -15.76
C GLY A 90 -0.35 -0.55 -15.33
N GLN A 91 0.51 0.15 -14.61
CA GLN A 91 1.75 -0.43 -14.08
C GLN A 91 1.49 -1.55 -13.06
N LEU A 92 0.48 -1.40 -12.21
CA LEU A 92 0.11 -2.43 -11.26
C LEU A 92 -0.45 -3.67 -11.93
N ALA A 93 -1.18 -3.53 -13.04
CA ALA A 93 -1.71 -4.64 -13.82
C ALA A 93 -0.62 -5.51 -14.48
N GLU A 94 0.63 -5.04 -14.55
CA GLU A 94 1.76 -5.84 -15.00
C GLU A 94 2.26 -6.82 -13.92
N GLU A 95 1.96 -6.56 -12.64
CA GLU A 95 2.47 -7.35 -11.51
C GLU A 95 1.37 -8.01 -10.66
N ALA A 96 0.14 -7.48 -10.66
CA ALA A 96 -1.03 -8.08 -10.03
C ALA A 96 -1.82 -8.95 -11.02
N ASP A 97 -2.63 -9.88 -10.54
CA ASP A 97 -3.50 -10.71 -11.41
C ASP A 97 -4.74 -9.93 -11.87
N ASP A 98 -5.20 -8.99 -11.05
CA ASP A 98 -6.29 -8.08 -11.38
C ASP A 98 -6.14 -6.73 -10.66
N VAL A 99 -6.61 -5.65 -11.30
CA VAL A 99 -6.61 -4.29 -10.74
C VAL A 99 -7.98 -3.64 -10.95
N VAL A 100 -8.68 -3.48 -9.86
CA VAL A 100 -9.98 -2.78 -9.82
C VAL A 100 -9.75 -1.36 -9.35
N CYS A 101 -9.80 -0.39 -10.26
CA CYS A 101 -9.78 1.03 -9.97
C CYS A 101 -11.16 1.61 -10.32
N ALA A 102 -11.94 1.99 -9.30
CA ALA A 102 -13.34 2.38 -9.51
C ALA A 102 -13.48 3.65 -10.35
N THR A 103 -12.56 4.59 -10.22
CA THR A 103 -12.54 5.81 -11.02
C THR A 103 -11.12 6.27 -11.36
N MET A 104 -10.95 6.78 -12.57
CA MET A 104 -9.68 7.32 -13.09
C MET A 104 -9.94 8.72 -13.68
N PRO A 105 -10.12 9.74 -12.83
CA PRO A 105 -10.52 11.05 -13.30
C PRO A 105 -9.40 11.71 -14.12
N PRO A 106 -9.73 12.42 -15.20
CA PRO A 106 -8.78 13.24 -15.91
C PRO A 106 -8.29 14.38 -15.00
N GLY A 107 -6.99 14.71 -15.06
CA GLY A 107 -6.41 15.75 -14.20
C GLY A 107 -6.29 15.36 -12.74
N PHE A 108 -6.17 14.05 -12.45
CA PHE A 108 -5.93 13.55 -11.10
C PHE A 108 -4.58 14.07 -10.57
N GLU A 109 -4.61 14.75 -9.42
CA GLU A 109 -3.42 15.30 -8.77
C GLU A 109 -3.18 14.67 -7.39
N ALA A 110 -4.26 14.34 -6.65
CA ALA A 110 -4.18 13.77 -5.31
C ALA A 110 -5.42 12.93 -4.96
N VAL A 111 -5.21 11.88 -4.15
CA VAL A 111 -6.28 10.98 -3.69
C VAL A 111 -7.39 11.73 -2.96
N GLY A 112 -7.04 12.67 -2.09
CA GLY A 112 -8.01 13.44 -1.30
C GLY A 112 -9.00 14.29 -2.11
N GLN A 113 -8.75 14.52 -3.41
CA GLN A 113 -9.67 15.29 -4.27
C GLN A 113 -11.03 14.64 -4.50
N VAL A 114 -11.12 13.32 -4.33
CA VAL A 114 -12.34 12.55 -4.61
C VAL A 114 -13.14 12.18 -3.35
N PHE A 115 -12.65 12.60 -2.18
CA PHE A 115 -13.31 12.36 -0.91
C PHE A 115 -13.91 13.65 -0.36
N GLU A 116 -15.12 13.59 0.19
CA GLU A 116 -15.75 14.72 0.90
C GLU A 116 -15.05 15.00 2.23
N ASP A 117 -14.58 13.95 2.90
CA ASP A 117 -13.78 14.02 4.12
C ASP A 117 -12.54 13.13 3.93
N PHE A 118 -11.36 13.73 4.00
CA PHE A 118 -10.07 13.05 3.88
C PHE A 118 -9.15 13.48 5.02
N HIS A 119 -9.57 13.19 6.24
CA HIS A 119 -8.75 13.43 7.42
C HIS A 119 -7.76 12.27 7.66
N GLN A 120 -6.72 12.54 8.41
CA GLN A 120 -5.77 11.52 8.82
C GLN A 120 -6.39 10.64 9.91
N VAL A 121 -6.57 9.34 9.61
CA VAL A 121 -7.09 8.35 10.55
C VAL A 121 -6.05 8.06 11.63
N THR A 122 -6.47 8.09 12.89
CA THR A 122 -5.62 7.83 14.06
C THR A 122 -5.42 6.33 14.29
N ASP A 123 -4.36 5.95 15.03
CA ASP A 123 -4.11 4.55 15.41
C ASP A 123 -5.29 3.93 16.19
N ASP A 124 -6.00 4.73 16.99
CA ASP A 124 -7.14 4.26 17.79
C ASP A 124 -8.35 3.97 16.89
N GLU A 125 -8.64 4.84 15.92
CA GLU A 125 -9.69 4.61 14.92
C GLU A 125 -9.39 3.36 14.07
N VAL A 126 -8.15 3.16 13.65
CA VAL A 126 -7.75 1.95 12.92
C VAL A 126 -7.99 0.70 13.77
N ARG A 127 -7.63 0.73 15.07
CA ARG A 127 -7.86 -0.41 15.97
C ARG A 127 -9.34 -0.70 16.15
N GLU A 128 -10.18 0.32 16.33
CA GLU A 128 -11.63 0.18 16.44
C GLU A 128 -12.24 -0.45 15.18
N LEU A 129 -11.90 0.06 14.02
CA LEU A 129 -12.39 -0.46 12.74
C LEU A 129 -11.97 -1.92 12.52
N LEU A 130 -10.73 -2.27 12.84
CA LEU A 130 -10.23 -3.64 12.70
C LEU A 130 -10.77 -4.60 13.77
N ALA A 131 -11.21 -4.10 14.93
CA ALA A 131 -11.81 -4.91 15.99
C ALA A 131 -13.29 -5.22 15.72
N THR A 132 -13.96 -4.46 14.87
CA THR A 132 -15.38 -4.66 14.55
C THR A 132 -15.53 -5.93 13.69
N PRO A 133 -16.30 -6.95 14.13
CA PRO A 133 -16.52 -8.12 13.30
C PRO A 133 -17.25 -7.71 12.03
N THR A 134 -16.70 -8.07 10.89
CA THR A 134 -17.43 -7.94 9.62
C THR A 134 -18.53 -9.00 9.61
N VAL A 135 -19.77 -8.55 9.51
CA VAL A 135 -20.98 -9.42 9.40
C VAL A 135 -21.00 -10.07 8.01
#